data_bbc945f1f67048ecb2f6073cbc073d24
#
_entry.id   bbc945f1f67048ecb2f6073cbc073d24
#
_cell.length_a   1.000
_cell.length_b   1.000
_cell.length_c   1.000
_cell.angle_alpha   90.00
_cell.angle_beta   90.00
_cell.angle_gamma   90.00
#
_symmetry.space_group_name_H-M   'P 1'
#
loop_
_entity.id
_entity.type
_entity.pdbx_description
1 polymer ?
#
loop_
_entity_poly.entity_id
_entity_poly.type
_entity_poly.pdbx_seq_one_letter_code
_entity_poly.pdbx_strand_id
1 'polypeptide(L)'
;MHYRVVIFGVKDTTAEIVRFVQEKLCPVDLVVTIHPDVLSGNQVSGYEGLSWLEDKYGIPVYETHSYGLKDEETTKFFAENTFELGISMGWQRLLPGFVLSRFSEGVFGFHGNCAYLPFGRGRSPLNWSIILGDTRFNLNLFQYDEKADSPNVFASEMCAITPHDTVRTMQYKNMLVSKRLIAKLIAAHQAGTVSVHLRGDRGEGTRALRPEEKNTCRRSSKV
;
A
#
# COMPACT_ATOMS: atom_id res chain seq x y z
N MET A 1 0.03 17.45 17.34
CA MET A 1 1.37 17.19 16.79
C MET A 1 1.34 17.21 15.28
N HIS A 2 2.48 17.36 14.62
CA HIS A 2 2.62 17.35 13.17
C HIS A 2 3.54 16.19 12.77
N TYR A 3 3.09 15.33 11.85
CA TYR A 3 3.83 14.16 11.38
C TYR A 3 4.05 14.24 9.87
N ARG A 4 5.29 14.11 9.42
CA ARG A 4 5.64 14.20 8.00
C ARG A 4 5.42 12.89 7.27
N VAL A 5 6.00 11.81 7.77
CA VAL A 5 5.89 10.47 7.16
C VAL A 5 5.27 9.50 8.14
N VAL A 6 4.10 8.96 7.75
CA VAL A 6 3.32 8.02 8.56
C VAL A 6 3.15 6.69 7.80
N ILE A 7 3.37 5.57 8.48
CA ILE A 7 3.21 4.24 7.87
C ILE A 7 2.09 3.47 8.57
N PHE A 8 1.11 3.00 7.79
CA PHE A 8 0.01 2.15 8.24
C PHE A 8 0.30 0.69 7.91
N GLY A 9 0.14 -0.20 8.89
CA GLY A 9 0.23 -1.63 8.63
C GLY A 9 0.24 -2.50 9.87
N VAL A 10 0.14 -3.81 9.64
CA VAL A 10 -0.04 -4.81 10.71
C VAL A 10 0.75 -6.09 10.45
N LYS A 11 1.77 -6.04 9.57
CA LYS A 11 2.45 -7.22 9.06
C LYS A 11 3.97 -7.11 9.12
N ASP A 12 4.62 -8.26 8.95
CA ASP A 12 6.05 -8.39 8.68
C ASP A 12 6.52 -7.50 7.51
N THR A 13 5.72 -7.41 6.46
CA THR A 13 5.97 -6.51 5.32
C THR A 13 5.94 -5.04 5.70
N THR A 14 5.11 -4.66 6.68
CA THR A 14 5.11 -3.31 7.24
C THR A 14 6.41 -3.03 7.98
N ALA A 15 6.83 -3.93 8.87
CA ALA A 15 8.09 -3.82 9.61
C ALA A 15 9.29 -3.66 8.65
N GLU A 16 9.29 -4.43 7.56
CA GLU A 16 10.34 -4.35 6.54
C GLU A 16 10.37 -3.00 5.81
N ILE A 17 9.21 -2.43 5.50
CA ILE A 17 9.13 -1.10 4.87
C ILE A 17 9.50 0.01 5.86
N VAL A 18 9.02 -0.05 7.10
CA VAL A 18 9.42 0.94 8.13
C VAL A 18 10.94 0.95 8.28
N ARG A 19 11.56 -0.22 8.42
CA ARG A 19 13.01 -0.34 8.51
C ARG A 19 13.72 0.25 7.29
N PHE A 20 13.24 -0.07 6.09
CA PHE A 20 13.82 0.43 4.84
C PHE A 20 13.71 1.96 4.73
N VAL A 21 12.56 2.55 5.04
CA VAL A 21 12.36 4.01 4.99
C VAL A 21 13.24 4.69 6.03
N GLN A 22 13.20 4.24 7.28
CA GLN A 22 13.96 4.79 8.39
C GLN A 22 15.47 4.75 8.17
N GLU A 23 15.99 3.62 7.68
CA GLU A 23 17.44 3.44 7.57
C GLU A 23 18.03 3.96 6.25
N LYS A 24 17.23 4.12 5.20
CA LYS A 24 17.75 4.39 3.85
C LYS A 24 17.20 5.64 3.20
N LEU A 25 16.06 6.18 3.64
CA LEU A 25 15.40 7.27 2.93
C LEU A 25 15.21 8.51 3.81
N CYS A 26 14.42 8.41 4.87
CA CYS A 26 14.11 9.51 5.78
C CYS A 26 13.57 8.99 7.12
N PRO A 27 13.54 9.81 8.17
CA PRO A 27 12.86 9.47 9.41
C PRO A 27 11.38 9.14 9.17
N VAL A 28 10.88 8.09 9.85
CA VAL A 28 9.47 7.77 9.98
C VAL A 28 8.99 8.40 11.29
N ASP A 29 7.97 9.27 11.21
CA ASP A 29 7.51 10.02 12.38
C ASP A 29 6.45 9.28 13.19
N LEU A 30 5.73 8.34 12.56
CA LEU A 30 4.66 7.57 13.21
C LEU A 30 4.39 6.26 12.46
N VAL A 31 4.18 5.19 13.22
CA VAL A 31 3.58 3.96 12.70
C VAL A 31 2.18 3.79 13.30
N VAL A 32 1.19 3.53 12.46
CA VAL A 32 -0.18 3.23 12.89
C VAL A 32 -0.43 1.75 12.67
N THR A 33 -0.74 1.03 13.75
CA THR A 33 -1.01 -0.41 13.75
C THR A 33 -2.24 -0.74 14.60
N ILE A 34 -2.60 -2.01 14.70
CA ILE A 34 -3.69 -2.46 15.54
C ILE A 34 -3.17 -3.05 16.85
N HIS A 35 -3.87 -2.77 17.95
CA HIS A 35 -3.58 -3.41 19.23
C HIS A 35 -3.79 -4.93 19.11
N PRO A 36 -2.95 -5.78 19.74
CA PRO A 36 -3.07 -7.24 19.65
C PRO A 36 -4.45 -7.80 20.01
N ASP A 37 -5.16 -7.17 20.92
CA ASP A 37 -6.50 -7.61 21.34
C ASP A 37 -7.54 -7.54 20.20
N VAL A 38 -7.32 -6.69 19.19
CA VAL A 38 -8.19 -6.60 18.01
C VAL A 38 -8.11 -7.86 17.14
N LEU A 39 -7.05 -8.66 17.29
CA LEU A 39 -6.84 -9.90 16.52
C LEU A 39 -7.72 -11.05 16.97
N SER A 40 -8.29 -11.03 18.18
CA SER A 40 -9.06 -12.13 18.77
C SER A 40 -10.30 -12.57 17.96
N GLY A 41 -10.62 -11.89 16.86
CA GLY A 41 -11.66 -12.26 15.87
C GLY A 41 -11.21 -12.15 14.41
N ASN A 42 -9.97 -11.76 14.14
CA ASN A 42 -9.46 -11.50 12.80
C ASN A 42 -8.14 -12.23 12.56
N GLN A 43 -8.15 -13.31 11.78
CA GLN A 43 -6.90 -13.92 11.34
C GLN A 43 -6.22 -13.01 10.29
N VAL A 44 -5.14 -12.35 10.67
CA VAL A 44 -4.28 -11.59 9.76
C VAL A 44 -3.05 -12.43 9.42
N SER A 45 -3.01 -12.94 8.20
CA SER A 45 -1.83 -13.68 7.73
C SER A 45 -0.61 -12.76 7.67
N GLY A 46 0.48 -13.18 8.30
CA GLY A 46 1.72 -12.40 8.38
C GLY A 46 1.63 -11.24 9.39
N TYR A 47 0.73 -11.32 10.37
CA TYR A 47 0.69 -10.35 11.46
C TYR A 47 2.03 -10.31 12.19
N GLU A 48 2.47 -9.10 12.48
CA GLU A 48 3.62 -8.82 13.35
C GLU A 48 3.27 -7.64 14.26
N GLY A 49 3.47 -7.80 15.56
CA GLY A 49 3.40 -6.68 16.50
C GLY A 49 4.52 -5.69 16.20
N LEU A 50 4.20 -4.41 16.15
CA LEU A 50 5.14 -3.38 15.69
C LEU A 50 5.66 -2.47 16.83
N SER A 51 5.23 -2.68 18.08
CA SER A 51 5.64 -1.87 19.25
C SER A 51 7.16 -1.85 19.48
N TRP A 52 7.88 -2.90 19.09
CA TRP A 52 9.35 -2.95 19.18
C TRP A 52 10.07 -1.86 18.34
N LEU A 53 9.36 -1.20 17.42
CA LEU A 53 9.92 -0.08 16.63
C LEU A 53 10.22 1.14 17.49
N GLU A 54 9.47 1.34 18.59
CA GLU A 54 9.76 2.39 19.56
C GLU A 54 11.09 2.15 20.24
N ASP A 55 11.31 0.93 20.74
CA ASP A 55 12.54 0.58 21.44
C ASP A 55 13.78 0.64 20.54
N LYS A 56 13.62 0.20 19.29
CA LYS A 56 14.73 0.06 18.37
C LYS A 56 15.10 1.36 17.62
N TYR A 57 14.10 2.15 17.23
CA TYR A 57 14.29 3.30 16.36
C TYR A 57 13.77 4.61 16.96
N GLY A 58 13.13 4.58 18.13
CA GLY A 58 12.45 5.74 18.69
C GLY A 58 11.25 6.22 17.89
N ILE A 59 10.68 5.37 17.06
CA ILE A 59 9.52 5.70 16.22
C ILE A 59 8.26 5.53 17.05
N PRO A 60 7.43 6.55 17.29
CA PRO A 60 6.15 6.40 17.95
C PRO A 60 5.25 5.39 17.23
N VAL A 61 4.62 4.48 18.00
CA VAL A 61 3.68 3.49 17.46
C VAL A 61 2.30 3.75 18.05
N TYR A 62 1.34 4.12 17.20
CA TYR A 62 -0.05 4.27 17.59
C TYR A 62 -0.81 2.97 17.34
N GLU A 63 -1.25 2.31 18.40
CA GLU A 63 -2.02 1.08 18.36
C GLU A 63 -3.53 1.36 18.52
N THR A 64 -4.31 1.21 17.44
CA THR A 64 -5.76 1.39 17.48
C THR A 64 -6.48 0.14 17.95
N HIS A 65 -7.56 0.32 18.71
CA HIS A 65 -8.48 -0.76 19.10
C HIS A 65 -9.57 -1.05 18.06
N SER A 66 -9.56 -0.37 16.92
CA SER A 66 -10.49 -0.59 15.80
C SER A 66 -9.75 -0.76 14.48
N TYR A 67 -9.79 -1.95 13.88
CA TYR A 67 -9.17 -2.18 12.57
C TYR A 67 -9.75 -1.28 11.45
N GLY A 68 -10.92 -0.71 11.67
CA GLY A 68 -11.53 0.29 10.80
C GLY A 68 -11.19 1.73 11.16
N LEU A 69 -10.36 1.97 12.18
CA LEU A 69 -9.98 3.30 12.70
C LEU A 69 -11.20 4.15 13.14
N LYS A 70 -12.24 3.52 13.70
CA LYS A 70 -13.53 4.18 14.00
C LYS A 70 -13.84 4.29 15.49
N ASP A 71 -12.93 3.84 16.36
CA ASP A 71 -13.08 4.06 17.79
C ASP A 71 -12.87 5.55 18.14
N GLU A 72 -13.41 5.94 19.30
CA GLU A 72 -13.41 7.35 19.74
C GLU A 72 -12.00 7.89 19.93
N GLU A 73 -11.11 7.11 20.53
CA GLU A 73 -9.71 7.48 20.78
C GLU A 73 -8.98 7.73 19.46
N THR A 74 -9.10 6.80 18.51
CA THR A 74 -8.49 6.94 17.17
C THR A 74 -9.07 8.13 16.41
N THR A 75 -10.38 8.35 16.50
CA THR A 75 -11.02 9.50 15.86
C THR A 75 -10.49 10.82 16.43
N LYS A 76 -10.36 10.90 17.76
CA LYS A 76 -9.78 12.06 18.45
C LYS A 76 -8.31 12.26 18.07
N PHE A 77 -7.52 11.18 18.07
CA PHE A 77 -6.10 11.23 17.68
C PHE A 77 -5.92 11.87 16.30
N PHE A 78 -6.65 11.39 15.28
CA PHE A 78 -6.56 11.96 13.94
C PHE A 78 -7.11 13.39 13.86
N ALA A 79 -8.13 13.74 14.64
CA ALA A 79 -8.69 15.09 14.68
C ALA A 79 -7.69 16.12 15.27
N GLU A 80 -6.92 15.74 16.26
CA GLU A 80 -5.99 16.62 17.00
C GLU A 80 -4.60 16.74 16.35
N ASN A 81 -4.29 15.92 15.35
CA ASN A 81 -2.98 15.88 14.71
C ASN A 81 -3.06 16.20 13.22
N THR A 82 -1.94 16.66 12.66
CA THR A 82 -1.79 16.93 11.23
C THR A 82 -0.71 16.05 10.61
N PHE A 83 -0.89 15.68 9.34
CA PHE A 83 -0.04 14.72 8.65
C PHE A 83 0.27 15.21 7.23
N GLU A 84 1.45 14.92 6.73
CA GLU A 84 1.81 15.23 5.34
C GLU A 84 1.59 14.02 4.43
N LEU A 85 2.38 13.00 4.57
CA LEU A 85 2.39 11.82 3.70
C LEU A 85 2.07 10.54 4.48
N GLY A 86 1.11 9.76 4.00
CA GLY A 86 0.81 8.42 4.50
C GLY A 86 1.24 7.32 3.52
N ILE A 87 1.79 6.22 4.04
CA ILE A 87 2.11 5.02 3.26
C ILE A 87 1.40 3.84 3.92
N SER A 88 0.55 3.14 3.17
CA SER A 88 -0.14 1.95 3.63
C SER A 88 0.51 0.69 3.07
N MET A 89 1.14 -0.10 3.94
CA MET A 89 1.74 -1.39 3.61
C MET A 89 1.27 -2.46 4.58
N GLY A 90 0.48 -3.40 4.07
CA GLY A 90 -0.03 -4.50 4.89
C GLY A 90 -1.28 -4.17 5.72
N TRP A 91 -1.85 -2.99 5.60
CA TRP A 91 -3.17 -2.67 6.15
C TRP A 91 -4.25 -3.26 5.25
N GLN A 92 -5.19 -4.04 5.80
CA GLN A 92 -6.14 -4.84 5.03
C GLN A 92 -7.58 -4.30 5.06
N ARG A 93 -7.78 -3.08 5.52
CA ARG A 93 -9.09 -2.41 5.58
C ARG A 93 -9.02 -1.07 4.86
N LEU A 94 -10.16 -0.59 4.43
CA LEU A 94 -10.25 0.78 3.91
C LEU A 94 -9.97 1.78 5.02
N LEU A 95 -9.19 2.79 4.73
CA LEU A 95 -9.01 3.93 5.62
C LEU A 95 -10.21 4.86 5.48
N PRO A 96 -10.81 5.30 6.59
CA PRO A 96 -11.96 6.21 6.56
C PRO A 96 -11.60 7.57 5.96
N GLY A 97 -12.57 8.22 5.32
CA GLY A 97 -12.39 9.54 4.71
C GLY A 97 -11.90 10.61 5.70
N PHE A 98 -12.36 10.56 6.96
CA PHE A 98 -11.89 11.50 7.98
C PHE A 98 -10.39 11.32 8.30
N VAL A 99 -9.82 10.11 8.17
CA VAL A 99 -8.38 9.87 8.28
C VAL A 99 -7.67 10.39 7.04
N LEU A 100 -8.15 10.02 5.85
CA LEU A 100 -7.53 10.42 4.58
C LEU A 100 -7.45 11.95 4.43
N SER A 101 -8.49 12.67 4.84
CA SER A 101 -8.56 14.14 4.79
C SER A 101 -7.55 14.86 5.70
N ARG A 102 -6.90 14.15 6.63
CA ARG A 102 -5.88 14.73 7.53
C ARG A 102 -4.48 14.76 6.92
N PHE A 103 -4.28 14.12 5.76
CA PHE A 103 -3.00 14.05 5.07
C PHE A 103 -2.95 15.07 3.93
N SER A 104 -2.06 16.07 4.04
CA SER A 104 -1.96 17.15 3.04
C SER A 104 -1.50 16.64 1.65
N GLU A 105 -0.66 15.62 1.59
CA GLU A 105 -0.22 14.97 0.34
C GLU A 105 -0.96 13.66 0.06
N GLY A 106 -1.80 13.21 1.01
CA GLY A 106 -2.59 12.00 0.91
C GLY A 106 -1.91 10.75 1.45
N VAL A 107 -2.65 9.64 1.38
CA VAL A 107 -2.18 8.32 1.79
C VAL A 107 -2.04 7.44 0.55
N PHE A 108 -0.91 6.78 0.41
CA PHE A 108 -0.58 5.93 -0.74
C PHE A 108 -0.51 4.46 -0.34
N GLY A 109 -1.10 3.61 -1.16
CA GLY A 109 -1.07 2.17 -0.97
C GLY A 109 -0.79 1.43 -2.26
N PHE A 110 -0.72 0.11 -2.16
CA PHE A 110 -0.32 -0.75 -3.25
C PHE A 110 -1.47 -1.62 -3.74
N HIS A 111 -1.59 -1.72 -5.05
CA HIS A 111 -2.39 -2.74 -5.70
C HIS A 111 -1.62 -3.35 -6.87
N GLY A 112 -1.42 -4.66 -6.81
CA GLY A 112 -0.71 -5.38 -7.84
C GLY A 112 -1.66 -6.20 -8.71
N ASN A 113 -1.30 -6.37 -10.01
CA ASN A 113 -2.11 -7.09 -10.98
C ASN A 113 -1.31 -7.39 -12.26
N CYS A 114 -1.83 -8.24 -13.13
CA CYS A 114 -1.31 -8.42 -14.49
C CYS A 114 -1.50 -7.21 -15.40
N ALA A 115 -2.36 -6.26 -15.02
CA ALA A 115 -2.66 -5.03 -15.75
C ALA A 115 -2.43 -3.78 -14.90
N TYR A 116 -2.63 -2.63 -15.49
CA TYR A 116 -2.66 -1.36 -14.78
C TYR A 116 -4.05 -1.06 -14.24
N LEU A 117 -4.13 -0.36 -13.09
CA LEU A 117 -5.41 0.17 -12.62
C LEU A 117 -6.07 1.05 -13.70
N PRO A 118 -7.39 0.99 -13.83
CA PRO A 118 -8.40 0.39 -12.93
C PRO A 118 -8.73 -1.09 -13.21
N PHE A 119 -7.97 -1.77 -14.04
CA PHE A 119 -8.22 -3.18 -14.38
C PHE A 119 -7.67 -4.11 -13.28
N GLY A 120 -8.35 -5.25 -13.07
CA GLY A 120 -7.89 -6.32 -12.19
C GLY A 120 -7.99 -6.00 -10.70
N ARG A 121 -9.03 -5.30 -10.30
CA ARG A 121 -9.42 -5.13 -8.89
C ARG A 121 -9.79 -6.48 -8.30
N GLY A 122 -9.56 -6.66 -7.01
CA GLY A 122 -9.96 -7.86 -6.29
C GLY A 122 -8.95 -8.29 -5.23
N ARG A 123 -9.27 -9.41 -4.56
CA ARG A 123 -8.43 -9.94 -3.47
C ARG A 123 -7.37 -10.90 -4.02
N SER A 124 -6.20 -10.91 -3.36
CA SER A 124 -5.09 -11.83 -3.64
C SER A 124 -4.62 -11.86 -5.12
N PRO A 125 -4.47 -10.70 -5.78
CA PRO A 125 -4.17 -10.65 -7.22
C PRO A 125 -2.87 -11.37 -7.59
N LEU A 126 -1.86 -11.37 -6.72
CA LEU A 126 -0.59 -12.05 -6.95
C LEU A 126 -0.76 -13.57 -7.04
N ASN A 127 -1.57 -14.17 -6.17
CA ASN A 127 -1.84 -15.60 -6.20
C ASN A 127 -2.58 -15.98 -7.49
N TRP A 128 -3.56 -15.16 -7.88
CA TRP A 128 -4.32 -15.38 -9.12
C TRP A 128 -3.46 -15.22 -10.36
N SER A 129 -2.52 -14.26 -10.38
CA SER A 129 -1.59 -14.14 -11.50
C SER A 129 -0.75 -15.39 -11.72
N ILE A 130 -0.33 -16.09 -10.65
CA ILE A 130 0.40 -17.36 -10.76
C ILE A 130 -0.53 -18.48 -11.23
N ILE A 131 -1.72 -18.61 -10.60
CA ILE A 131 -2.70 -19.65 -10.94
C ILE A 131 -3.14 -19.57 -12.42
N LEU A 132 -3.28 -18.35 -12.93
CA LEU A 132 -3.72 -18.10 -14.30
C LEU A 132 -2.58 -18.16 -15.33
N GLY A 133 -1.33 -18.34 -14.88
CA GLY A 133 -0.17 -18.40 -15.77
C GLY A 133 0.18 -17.06 -16.40
N ASP A 134 -0.10 -15.94 -15.70
CA ASP A 134 0.34 -14.62 -16.16
C ASP A 134 1.87 -14.58 -16.27
N THR A 135 2.39 -13.83 -17.23
CA THR A 135 3.84 -13.69 -17.44
C THR A 135 4.40 -12.40 -16.84
N ARG A 136 3.55 -11.57 -16.27
CA ARG A 136 3.92 -10.29 -15.67
C ARG A 136 2.99 -9.91 -14.52
N PHE A 137 3.52 -9.13 -13.60
CA PHE A 137 2.80 -8.55 -12.49
C PHE A 137 3.16 -7.08 -12.38
N ASN A 138 2.18 -6.18 -12.47
CA ASN A 138 2.36 -4.75 -12.29
C ASN A 138 1.99 -4.39 -10.86
N LEU A 139 2.88 -3.74 -10.14
CA LEU A 139 2.58 -3.13 -8.86
C LEU A 139 2.31 -1.64 -9.09
N ASN A 140 1.14 -1.20 -8.66
CA ASN A 140 0.74 0.20 -8.72
C ASN A 140 0.80 0.78 -7.32
N LEU A 141 1.50 1.91 -7.17
CA LEU A 141 1.42 2.79 -6.01
C LEU A 141 0.41 3.89 -6.33
N PHE A 142 -0.68 3.96 -5.58
CA PHE A 142 -1.80 4.86 -5.87
C PHE A 142 -2.27 5.57 -4.61
N GLN A 143 -2.79 6.77 -4.77
CA GLN A 143 -3.37 7.53 -3.67
C GLN A 143 -4.74 6.96 -3.30
N TYR A 144 -4.96 6.76 -2.03
CA TYR A 144 -6.25 6.34 -1.51
C TYR A 144 -7.26 7.48 -1.60
N ASP A 145 -8.49 7.09 -1.93
CA ASP A 145 -9.67 7.95 -1.96
C ASP A 145 -10.77 7.25 -1.15
N GLU A 146 -11.83 7.96 -0.79
CA GLU A 146 -13.01 7.38 -0.14
C GLU A 146 -13.67 6.28 -0.97
N LYS A 147 -13.48 6.34 -2.29
CA LYS A 147 -13.92 5.29 -3.23
C LYS A 147 -12.82 4.26 -3.41
N ALA A 148 -13.09 3.03 -3.04
CA ALA A 148 -12.15 1.92 -3.21
C ALA A 148 -11.55 1.86 -4.63
N ASP A 149 -10.23 1.68 -4.71
CA ASP A 149 -9.48 1.53 -5.96
C ASP A 149 -9.61 2.73 -6.93
N SER A 150 -9.48 3.94 -6.41
CA SER A 150 -9.38 5.15 -7.23
C SER A 150 -8.24 5.05 -8.25
N PRO A 151 -8.41 5.55 -9.47
CA PRO A 151 -7.39 5.48 -10.51
C PRO A 151 -6.24 6.50 -10.33
N ASN A 152 -6.13 7.16 -9.19
CA ASN A 152 -5.09 8.15 -8.88
C ASN A 152 -3.73 7.48 -8.67
N VAL A 153 -3.08 7.04 -9.74
CA VAL A 153 -1.80 6.33 -9.69
C VAL A 153 -0.64 7.31 -9.63
N PHE A 154 0.22 7.17 -8.62
CA PHE A 154 1.48 7.89 -8.54
C PHE A 154 2.52 7.27 -9.49
N ALA A 155 2.76 5.97 -9.36
CA ALA A 155 3.71 5.25 -10.20
C ALA A 155 3.35 3.77 -10.29
N SER A 156 3.86 3.10 -11.33
CA SER A 156 3.71 1.66 -11.49
C SER A 156 5.01 1.06 -11.97
N GLU A 157 5.29 -0.17 -11.50
CA GLU A 157 6.45 -0.91 -11.93
C GLU A 157 6.07 -2.38 -12.17
N MET A 158 6.58 -2.95 -13.24
CA MET A 158 6.32 -4.32 -13.66
C MET A 158 7.46 -5.24 -13.24
N CYS A 159 7.13 -6.43 -12.77
CA CYS A 159 8.06 -7.55 -12.68
C CYS A 159 7.58 -8.74 -13.51
N ALA A 160 8.52 -9.52 -14.05
CA ALA A 160 8.23 -10.73 -14.77
C ALA A 160 7.83 -11.87 -13.81
N ILE A 161 6.85 -12.66 -14.24
CA ILE A 161 6.53 -13.96 -13.65
C ILE A 161 7.11 -15.03 -14.59
N THR A 162 7.94 -15.90 -14.06
CA THR A 162 8.55 -16.99 -14.79
C THR A 162 7.91 -18.33 -14.41
N PRO A 163 8.06 -19.41 -15.19
CA PRO A 163 7.54 -20.73 -14.83
C PRO A 163 8.10 -21.30 -13.53
N HIS A 164 9.21 -20.76 -13.03
CA HIS A 164 9.85 -21.19 -11.78
C HIS A 164 9.41 -20.34 -10.56
N ASP A 165 8.60 -19.30 -10.77
CA ASP A 165 8.15 -18.49 -9.67
C ASP A 165 7.05 -19.18 -8.87
N THR A 166 7.19 -19.06 -7.57
CA THR A 166 6.19 -19.42 -6.57
C THR A 166 5.57 -18.16 -5.98
N VAL A 167 4.49 -18.29 -5.21
CA VAL A 167 3.93 -17.17 -4.44
C VAL A 167 5.00 -16.49 -3.58
N ARG A 168 5.89 -17.28 -2.95
CA ARG A 168 6.96 -16.76 -2.10
C ARG A 168 7.98 -15.92 -2.87
N THR A 169 8.45 -16.40 -4.01
CA THR A 169 9.41 -15.65 -4.85
C THR A 169 8.77 -14.38 -5.41
N MET A 170 7.49 -14.44 -5.76
CA MET A 170 6.75 -13.27 -6.23
C MET A 170 6.48 -12.26 -5.12
N GLN A 171 6.22 -12.69 -3.88
CA GLN A 171 6.14 -11.80 -2.73
C GLN A 171 7.46 -11.07 -2.49
N TYR A 172 8.59 -11.76 -2.62
CA TYR A 172 9.90 -11.13 -2.53
C TYR A 172 10.13 -10.09 -3.64
N LYS A 173 9.86 -10.45 -4.91
CA LYS A 173 9.90 -9.49 -6.04
C LYS A 173 9.00 -8.29 -5.79
N ASN A 174 7.79 -8.52 -5.31
CA ASN A 174 6.83 -7.46 -4.98
C ASN A 174 7.39 -6.51 -3.90
N MET A 175 8.05 -7.03 -2.87
CA MET A 175 8.69 -6.22 -1.84
C MET A 175 9.81 -5.34 -2.42
N LEU A 176 10.65 -5.88 -3.30
CA LEU A 176 11.70 -5.10 -3.98
C LEU A 176 11.10 -3.97 -4.83
N VAL A 177 10.03 -4.24 -5.56
CA VAL A 177 9.31 -3.22 -6.35
C VAL A 177 8.68 -2.18 -5.43
N SER A 178 8.05 -2.60 -4.32
CA SER A 178 7.47 -1.69 -3.33
C SER A 178 8.50 -0.71 -2.77
N LYS A 179 9.69 -1.19 -2.42
CA LYS A 179 10.79 -0.35 -1.93
C LYS A 179 11.21 0.71 -2.97
N ARG A 180 11.32 0.33 -4.25
CA ARG A 180 11.65 1.29 -5.32
C ARG A 180 10.56 2.34 -5.52
N LEU A 181 9.30 1.93 -5.49
CA LEU A 181 8.18 2.86 -5.64
C LEU A 181 8.08 3.81 -4.44
N ILE A 182 8.29 3.32 -3.21
CA ILE A 182 8.34 4.15 -2.00
C ILE A 182 9.51 5.13 -2.07
N ALA A 183 10.69 4.71 -2.51
CA ALA A 183 11.82 5.62 -2.68
C ALA A 183 11.51 6.77 -3.65
N LYS A 184 10.81 6.49 -4.75
CA LYS A 184 10.33 7.53 -5.68
C LYS A 184 9.32 8.47 -5.02
N LEU A 185 8.40 7.94 -4.22
CA LEU A 185 7.39 8.74 -3.51
C LEU A 185 8.05 9.65 -2.46
N ILE A 186 8.96 9.11 -1.65
CA ILE A 186 9.69 9.90 -0.65
C ILE A 186 10.54 10.99 -1.31
N ALA A 187 11.21 10.70 -2.41
CA ALA A 187 11.97 11.70 -3.15
C ALA A 187 11.06 12.83 -3.69
N ALA A 188 9.88 12.50 -4.20
CA ALA A 188 8.90 13.48 -4.64
C ALA A 188 8.33 14.31 -3.47
N HIS A 189 8.07 13.67 -2.31
CA HIS A 189 7.67 14.33 -1.09
C HIS A 189 8.72 15.37 -0.63
N GLN A 190 9.98 14.95 -0.54
CA GLN A 190 11.10 15.84 -0.16
C GLN A 190 11.30 17.01 -1.13
N ALA A 191 10.96 16.81 -2.40
CA ALA A 191 11.03 17.85 -3.44
C ALA A 191 9.75 18.71 -3.53
N GLY A 192 8.68 18.41 -2.77
CA GLY A 192 7.38 19.08 -2.89
C GLY A 192 6.69 18.87 -4.24
N THR A 193 6.92 17.73 -4.89
CA THR A 193 6.44 17.42 -6.25
C THR A 193 5.54 16.20 -6.32
N VAL A 194 4.96 15.78 -5.19
CA VAL A 194 4.01 14.64 -5.18
C VAL A 194 2.82 14.97 -6.06
N SER A 195 2.64 14.19 -7.11
CA SER A 195 1.53 14.33 -8.04
C SER A 195 1.01 12.97 -8.47
N VAL A 196 -0.31 12.86 -8.65
CA VAL A 196 -0.96 11.65 -9.11
C VAL A 196 -1.59 11.87 -10.48
N HIS A 197 -1.69 10.81 -11.24
CA HIS A 197 -2.25 10.85 -12.57
C HIS A 197 -3.48 9.94 -12.64
N LEU A 198 -4.58 10.50 -13.11
CA LEU A 198 -5.73 9.69 -13.54
C LEU A 198 -5.30 8.83 -14.73
N ARG A 199 -5.15 7.52 -14.53
CA ARG A 199 -4.96 6.61 -15.67
C ARG A 199 -6.30 6.32 -16.32
N GLY A 200 -6.58 7.02 -17.36
CA GLY A 200 -7.79 6.94 -18.19
C GLY A 200 -7.75 7.96 -19.31
N ASP A 201 -7.05 9.06 -19.11
CA ASP A 201 -7.11 10.24 -20.01
C ASP A 201 -5.86 10.47 -20.87
N ARG A 202 -4.82 9.62 -20.80
CA ARG A 202 -3.67 9.81 -21.70
C ARG A 202 -3.75 8.88 -22.90
N GLY A 203 -4.19 9.44 -24.02
CA GLY A 203 -4.16 8.83 -25.34
C GLY A 203 -2.77 8.63 -25.95
N GLU A 204 -1.69 8.54 -25.14
CA GLU A 204 -0.36 8.26 -25.67
C GLU A 204 0.39 7.27 -24.76
N GLY A 205 0.65 6.07 -25.31
CA GLY A 205 1.62 5.13 -24.76
C GLY A 205 1.10 3.93 -24.00
N THR A 206 -0.18 3.78 -23.75
CA THR A 206 -0.71 2.52 -23.23
C THR A 206 -1.00 1.58 -24.39
N ARG A 207 -0.09 0.65 -24.66
CA ARG A 207 -0.39 -0.50 -25.49
C ARG A 207 -1.69 -1.13 -24.98
N ALA A 208 -2.75 -1.01 -25.77
CA ALA A 208 -4.02 -1.67 -25.47
C ALA A 208 -3.73 -3.16 -25.25
N LEU A 209 -4.19 -3.71 -24.12
CA LEU A 209 -4.10 -5.15 -23.88
C LEU A 209 -4.74 -5.88 -25.07
N ARG A 210 -4.06 -6.88 -25.61
CA ARG A 210 -4.66 -7.74 -26.64
C ARG A 210 -5.92 -8.40 -26.07
N PRO A 211 -6.89 -8.81 -26.91
CA PRO A 211 -8.13 -9.46 -26.44
C PRO A 211 -7.87 -10.64 -25.49
N GLU A 212 -6.86 -11.44 -25.75
CA GLU A 212 -6.39 -12.53 -24.90
C GLU A 212 -5.87 -12.06 -23.54
N GLU A 213 -5.12 -10.97 -23.47
CA GLU A 213 -4.59 -10.36 -22.25
C GLU A 213 -5.73 -9.75 -21.41
N LYS A 214 -6.79 -9.21 -22.06
CA LYS A 214 -8.01 -8.71 -21.39
C LYS A 214 -8.80 -9.83 -20.75
N ASN A 215 -8.84 -11.01 -21.34
CA ASN A 215 -9.56 -12.17 -20.81
C ASN A 215 -8.88 -12.78 -19.59
N THR A 216 -7.56 -12.84 -19.56
CA THR A 216 -6.78 -13.32 -18.40
C THR A 216 -6.99 -12.40 -17.21
N CYS A 217 -6.86 -11.09 -17.41
CA CYS A 217 -7.09 -10.10 -16.36
C CYS A 217 -8.54 -10.03 -15.84
N ARG A 218 -9.55 -10.30 -16.71
CA ARG A 218 -10.96 -10.32 -16.30
C ARG A 218 -11.31 -11.51 -15.42
N ARG A 219 -10.61 -12.64 -15.56
CA ARG A 219 -10.87 -13.83 -14.76
C ARG A 219 -10.41 -13.64 -13.30
N SER A 220 -9.32 -12.89 -13.06
CA SER A 220 -8.82 -12.60 -11.71
C SER A 220 -9.72 -11.63 -10.91
N SER A 221 -10.63 -10.91 -11.57
CA SER A 221 -11.54 -9.94 -10.92
C SER A 221 -12.93 -10.49 -10.59
N LYS A 222 -13.21 -11.77 -10.88
CA LYS A 222 -14.54 -12.39 -10.68
C LYS A 222 -14.62 -13.41 -9.54
N VAL A 223 -13.59 -13.48 -8.68
CA VAL A 223 -13.58 -14.41 -7.52
C VAL A 223 -13.57 -13.64 -6.21
#